data_4eae2dcc2d583f2eb954e35eb33f1922
#
_entry.id   4eae2dcc2d583f2eb954e35eb33f1922
#
_cell.length_a   1.000
_cell.length_b   1.000
_cell.length_c   1.000
_cell.angle_alpha   90.00
_cell.angle_beta   90.00
_cell.angle_gamma   90.00
#
_symmetry.space_group_name_H-M   'P 1'
#
loop_
_entity.id
_entity.type
_entity.pdbx_description
1 polymer ?
#
loop_
_entity_poly.entity_id
_entity_poly.type
_entity_poly.pdbx_seq_one_letter_code
_entity_poly.pdbx_strand_id
1 'polypeptide(L)'
;MRLIKLLPFLFVILLAGCTKIKDPQFRRVDNFHLKNFGLQEAVIAFNVTYFNPNNFGVTVKEAAADVYLDSVYLGKFVQDSTIGVSKNAEFSIPLSGGVSLQTVLNLNVQDLSQREVLLRANGSVRVGKAGIFITKPFTYQGKHRLQDFSFSR
;
A
#
# COMPACT_ATOMS: atom_id res chain seq x y z
N MET A 1 51.63 -23.69 20.53
CA MET A 1 50.32 -24.12 21.09
C MET A 1 49.50 -22.93 21.61
N ARG A 2 49.43 -21.77 20.93
CA ARG A 2 48.66 -20.60 21.38
C ARG A 2 47.63 -20.07 20.37
N LEU A 3 47.53 -20.70 19.18
CA LEU A 3 46.59 -20.24 18.12
C LEU A 3 45.18 -20.84 18.18
N ILE A 4 44.96 -21.91 18.96
CA ILE A 4 43.65 -22.63 18.99
C ILE A 4 42.61 -21.94 19.90
N LYS A 5 43.01 -21.01 20.77
CA LYS A 5 42.09 -20.35 21.72
C LYS A 5 41.36 -19.11 21.13
N LEU A 6 41.73 -18.62 19.95
CA LEU A 6 41.10 -17.46 19.30
C LEU A 6 39.96 -17.84 18.33
N LEU A 7 39.86 -19.12 17.95
CA LEU A 7 38.87 -19.59 16.99
C LEU A 7 37.40 -19.56 17.48
N PRO A 8 37.08 -19.87 18.76
CA PRO A 8 35.70 -19.81 19.24
C PRO A 8 35.21 -18.38 19.43
N PHE A 9 36.08 -17.39 19.60
CA PHE A 9 35.65 -15.98 19.78
C PHE A 9 35.25 -15.31 18.47
N LEU A 10 35.80 -15.75 17.34
CA LEU A 10 35.41 -15.25 16.01
C LEU A 10 34.03 -15.76 15.55
N PHE A 11 33.62 -16.93 16.03
CA PHE A 11 32.32 -17.53 15.65
C PHE A 11 31.09 -16.88 16.35
N VAL A 12 31.29 -16.24 17.50
CA VAL A 12 30.22 -15.58 18.27
C VAL A 12 29.78 -14.24 17.64
N ILE A 13 30.63 -13.60 16.84
CA ILE A 13 30.35 -12.30 16.21
C ILE A 13 29.38 -12.42 15.00
N LEU A 14 29.22 -13.62 14.44
CA LEU A 14 28.36 -13.87 13.26
C LEU A 14 26.87 -14.04 13.58
N LEU A 15 26.46 -14.05 14.84
CA LEU A 15 25.05 -14.26 15.26
C LEU A 15 24.28 -12.97 15.58
N ALA A 16 24.88 -11.81 15.48
CA ALA A 16 24.28 -10.53 15.88
C ALA A 16 23.64 -9.73 14.74
N GLY A 17 23.10 -10.36 13.70
CA GLY A 17 22.67 -9.67 12.48
C GLY A 17 21.25 -9.87 11.97
N CYS A 18 20.35 -10.54 12.68
CA CYS A 18 18.96 -10.61 12.26
C CYS A 18 18.16 -9.43 12.81
N THR A 19 18.26 -8.27 12.19
CA THR A 19 17.28 -7.21 12.42
C THR A 19 15.93 -7.68 11.88
N LYS A 20 14.99 -7.91 12.78
CA LYS A 20 13.62 -8.30 12.42
C LYS A 20 13.03 -7.23 11.51
N ILE A 21 12.67 -7.61 10.29
CA ILE A 21 12.00 -6.71 9.34
C ILE A 21 10.63 -6.36 9.92
N LYS A 22 10.37 -5.06 10.00
CA LYS A 22 9.09 -4.51 10.48
C LYS A 22 8.20 -4.21 9.30
N ASP A 23 6.90 -4.50 9.43
CA ASP A 23 5.93 -4.17 8.41
C ASP A 23 5.74 -2.64 8.29
N PRO A 24 5.47 -2.13 7.07
CA PRO A 24 5.12 -0.74 6.87
C PRO A 24 3.87 -0.36 7.66
N GLN A 25 3.89 0.84 8.25
CA GLN A 25 2.78 1.37 9.04
C GLN A 25 1.90 2.23 8.17
N PHE A 26 0.62 1.88 8.06
CA PHE A 26 -0.37 2.72 7.38
C PHE A 26 -0.46 4.10 8.04
N ARG A 27 -0.58 5.16 7.23
CA ARG A 27 -0.75 6.53 7.68
C ARG A 27 -2.09 7.12 7.24
N ARG A 28 -2.32 7.18 5.92
CA ARG A 28 -3.52 7.82 5.36
C ARG A 28 -3.77 7.39 3.92
N VAL A 29 -4.94 7.70 3.45
CA VAL A 29 -5.29 7.70 2.02
C VAL A 29 -5.66 9.14 1.66
N ASP A 30 -5.04 9.66 0.62
CA ASP A 30 -5.19 11.06 0.22
C ASP A 30 -5.12 11.23 -1.31
N ASN A 31 -5.21 12.49 -1.76
CA ASN A 31 -5.08 12.86 -3.17
C ASN A 31 -6.05 12.12 -4.09
N PHE A 32 -7.32 12.00 -3.65
CA PHE A 32 -8.38 11.47 -4.51
C PHE A 32 -8.67 12.42 -5.66
N HIS A 33 -8.62 11.91 -6.88
CA HIS A 33 -9.00 12.67 -8.05
C HIS A 33 -9.51 11.78 -9.18
N LEU A 34 -10.30 12.39 -10.05
CA LEU A 34 -10.78 11.78 -11.28
C LEU A 34 -9.69 11.93 -12.36
N LYS A 35 -9.11 10.83 -12.78
CA LYS A 35 -8.05 10.82 -13.80
C LYS A 35 -8.62 10.84 -15.22
N ASN A 36 -9.73 10.15 -15.42
CA ASN A 36 -10.44 10.09 -16.69
C ASN A 36 -11.93 9.78 -16.48
N PHE A 37 -12.78 10.31 -17.34
CA PHE A 37 -14.23 10.04 -17.32
C PHE A 37 -14.67 9.57 -18.72
N GLY A 38 -15.00 8.28 -18.82
CA GLY A 38 -15.49 7.65 -20.04
C GLY A 38 -16.98 7.40 -20.00
N LEU A 39 -17.53 6.86 -21.09
CA LEU A 39 -18.95 6.55 -21.21
C LEU A 39 -19.40 5.34 -20.37
N GLN A 40 -18.48 4.47 -20.01
CA GLN A 40 -18.77 3.22 -19.27
C GLN A 40 -18.12 3.19 -17.89
N GLU A 41 -17.00 3.87 -17.71
CA GLU A 41 -16.24 3.89 -16.46
C GLU A 41 -15.62 5.26 -16.18
N ALA A 42 -15.37 5.49 -14.90
CA ALA A 42 -14.55 6.59 -14.41
C ALA A 42 -13.25 6.03 -13.85
N VAL A 43 -12.11 6.55 -14.27
CA VAL A 43 -10.81 6.17 -13.69
C VAL A 43 -10.52 7.08 -12.51
N ILE A 44 -10.50 6.50 -11.32
CA ILE A 44 -10.20 7.18 -10.06
C ILE A 44 -8.76 6.88 -9.67
N ALA A 45 -8.06 7.89 -9.17
CA ALA A 45 -6.72 7.74 -8.61
C ALA A 45 -6.66 8.31 -7.20
N PHE A 46 -5.79 7.72 -6.38
CA PHE A 46 -5.50 8.15 -5.01
C PHE A 46 -4.13 7.65 -4.55
N ASN A 47 -3.64 8.22 -3.47
CA ASN A 47 -2.41 7.77 -2.83
C ASN A 47 -2.70 7.01 -1.53
N VAL A 48 -1.96 5.93 -1.30
CA VAL A 48 -1.92 5.26 0.01
C VAL A 48 -0.55 5.50 0.63
N THR A 49 -0.52 6.22 1.73
CA THR A 49 0.72 6.61 2.41
C THR A 49 1.02 5.70 3.59
N TYR A 50 2.25 5.21 3.62
CA TYR A 50 2.82 4.37 4.68
C TYR A 50 4.10 4.99 5.23
N PHE A 51 4.50 4.54 6.41
CA PHE A 51 5.83 4.80 6.97
C PHE A 51 6.66 3.51 6.97
N ASN A 52 7.89 3.57 6.50
CA ASN A 52 8.87 2.49 6.58
C ASN A 52 9.66 2.58 7.89
N PRO A 53 9.40 1.73 8.91
CA PRO A 53 10.10 1.77 10.19
C PRO A 53 11.46 1.05 10.17
N ASN A 54 11.89 0.57 9.01
CA ASN A 54 13.15 -0.14 8.85
C ASN A 54 14.30 0.83 8.58
N ASN A 55 15.51 0.44 8.99
CA ASN A 55 16.74 1.20 8.77
C ASN A 55 17.35 0.98 7.36
N PHE A 56 16.58 0.40 6.45
CA PHE A 56 16.95 0.19 5.05
C PHE A 56 15.81 0.59 4.12
N GLY A 57 16.18 0.98 2.91
CA GLY A 57 15.22 1.29 1.84
C GLY A 57 14.89 0.07 1.00
N VAL A 58 13.76 0.13 0.31
CA VAL A 58 13.28 -0.88 -0.63
C VAL A 58 12.68 -0.22 -1.87
N THR A 59 12.39 -1.01 -2.89
CA THR A 59 11.63 -0.58 -4.06
C THR A 59 10.30 -1.30 -4.07
N VAL A 60 9.20 -0.56 -4.20
CA VAL A 60 7.88 -1.11 -4.51
C VAL A 60 7.71 -1.07 -6.01
N LYS A 61 7.72 -2.24 -6.65
CA LYS A 61 7.69 -2.39 -8.11
C LYS A 61 6.27 -2.42 -8.65
N GLU A 62 5.40 -3.11 -7.94
CA GLU A 62 4.00 -3.31 -8.31
C GLU A 62 3.16 -3.39 -7.04
N ALA A 63 1.98 -2.77 -7.05
CA ALA A 63 0.91 -3.01 -6.10
C ALA A 63 -0.41 -3.09 -6.85
N ALA A 64 -1.26 -4.04 -6.48
CA ALA A 64 -2.60 -4.17 -7.04
C ALA A 64 -3.56 -4.65 -5.96
N ALA A 65 -4.78 -4.12 -5.96
CA ALA A 65 -5.82 -4.50 -5.01
C ALA A 65 -7.21 -4.47 -5.63
N ASP A 66 -8.03 -5.44 -5.28
CA ASP A 66 -9.47 -5.39 -5.47
C ASP A 66 -10.10 -4.62 -4.32
N VAL A 67 -10.82 -3.55 -4.65
CA VAL A 67 -11.35 -2.59 -3.67
C VAL A 67 -12.87 -2.72 -3.58
N TYR A 68 -13.37 -2.72 -2.35
CA TYR A 68 -14.79 -2.82 -2.02
C TYR A 68 -15.18 -1.68 -1.08
N LEU A 69 -16.33 -1.08 -1.32
CA LEU A 69 -16.98 -0.13 -0.43
C LEU A 69 -18.23 -0.79 0.14
N ASP A 70 -18.27 -0.99 1.46
CA ASP A 70 -19.22 -1.89 2.11
C ASP A 70 -19.18 -3.30 1.48
N SER A 71 -20.17 -3.68 0.72
CA SER A 71 -20.20 -4.95 0.01
C SER A 71 -20.12 -4.79 -1.52
N VAL A 72 -19.96 -3.55 -2.00
CA VAL A 72 -19.94 -3.24 -3.43
C VAL A 72 -18.51 -3.28 -3.95
N TYR A 73 -18.25 -4.11 -4.95
CA TYR A 73 -16.98 -4.11 -5.66
C TYR A 73 -16.82 -2.85 -6.51
N LEU A 74 -15.80 -2.07 -6.22
CA LEU A 74 -15.52 -0.84 -6.96
C LEU A 74 -14.67 -1.10 -8.21
N GLY A 75 -13.69 -1.99 -8.10
CA GLY A 75 -12.77 -2.27 -9.19
C GLY A 75 -11.41 -2.75 -8.69
N LYS A 76 -10.54 -3.07 -9.64
CA LYS A 76 -9.13 -3.35 -9.40
C LYS A 76 -8.31 -2.08 -9.55
N PHE A 77 -7.59 -1.73 -8.51
CA PHE A 77 -6.66 -0.59 -8.49
C PHE A 77 -5.23 -1.09 -8.60
N VAL A 78 -4.45 -0.45 -9.45
CA VAL A 78 -3.06 -0.82 -9.72
C VAL A 78 -2.14 0.37 -9.51
N GLN A 79 -0.90 0.08 -9.17
CA GLN A 79 0.13 1.10 -8.98
C GLN A 79 0.53 1.70 -10.34
N ASP A 80 0.58 3.04 -10.41
CA ASP A 80 0.89 3.78 -11.63
C ASP A 80 2.37 3.73 -12.00
N SER A 81 3.27 3.64 -11.02
CA SER A 81 4.71 3.67 -11.25
C SER A 81 5.50 3.03 -10.11
N THR A 82 6.67 2.49 -10.44
CA THR A 82 7.64 1.99 -9.43
C THR A 82 8.10 3.12 -8.53
N ILE A 83 8.15 2.88 -7.23
CA ILE A 83 8.58 3.86 -6.22
C ILE A 83 9.74 3.34 -5.38
N GLY A 84 10.68 4.25 -5.08
CA GLY A 84 11.73 4.03 -4.09
C GLY A 84 11.25 4.43 -2.70
N VAL A 85 11.46 3.56 -1.74
CA VAL A 85 11.12 3.76 -0.33
C VAL A 85 12.39 3.95 0.47
N SER A 86 12.58 5.11 1.07
CA SER A 86 13.73 5.41 1.91
C SER A 86 13.59 4.77 3.30
N LYS A 87 14.74 4.58 3.98
CA LYS A 87 14.77 4.13 5.38
C LYS A 87 14.13 5.17 6.30
N ASN A 88 13.38 4.72 7.31
CA ASN A 88 12.76 5.57 8.33
C ASN A 88 12.01 6.79 7.73
N ALA A 89 11.24 6.56 6.67
CA ALA A 89 10.56 7.64 5.93
C ALA A 89 9.14 7.25 5.53
N GLU A 90 8.30 8.27 5.33
CA GLU A 90 7.02 8.10 4.67
C GLU A 90 7.21 7.90 3.16
N PHE A 91 6.30 7.13 2.57
CA PHE A 91 6.20 6.92 1.15
C PHE A 91 4.76 6.74 0.74
N SER A 92 4.42 7.17 -0.46
CA SER A 92 3.06 7.07 -1.01
C SER A 92 3.06 6.18 -2.24
N ILE A 93 2.09 5.27 -2.29
CA ILE A 93 1.84 4.40 -3.43
C ILE A 93 0.68 5.02 -4.21
N PRO A 94 0.92 5.57 -5.42
CA PRO A 94 -0.14 6.05 -6.29
C PRO A 94 -0.86 4.86 -6.91
N LEU A 95 -2.18 4.78 -6.72
CA LEU A 95 -3.05 3.75 -7.25
C LEU A 95 -4.09 4.36 -8.16
N SER A 96 -4.41 3.70 -9.27
CA SER A 96 -5.52 4.06 -10.12
C SER A 96 -6.32 2.84 -10.56
N GLY A 97 -7.62 3.02 -10.77
CA GLY A 97 -8.52 1.95 -11.19
C GLY A 97 -9.80 2.48 -11.81
N GLY A 98 -10.37 1.68 -12.72
CA GLY A 98 -11.66 1.95 -13.34
C GLY A 98 -12.81 1.53 -12.43
N VAL A 99 -13.75 2.44 -12.21
CA VAL A 99 -15.02 2.17 -11.52
C VAL A 99 -16.13 2.30 -12.57
N SER A 100 -16.95 1.25 -12.75
CA SER A 100 -18.03 1.32 -13.74
C SER A 100 -19.07 2.38 -13.33
N LEU A 101 -19.60 3.13 -14.31
CA LEU A 101 -20.65 4.12 -14.05
C LEU A 101 -21.89 3.49 -13.43
N GLN A 102 -22.21 2.25 -13.79
CA GLN A 102 -23.31 1.52 -13.18
C GLN A 102 -23.06 1.27 -11.69
N THR A 103 -21.84 0.93 -11.31
CA THR A 103 -21.46 0.80 -9.89
C THR A 103 -21.64 2.13 -9.17
N VAL A 104 -21.16 3.25 -9.74
CA VAL A 104 -21.31 4.60 -9.15
C VAL A 104 -22.78 4.97 -8.99
N LEU A 105 -23.63 4.70 -9.99
CA LEU A 105 -25.06 4.98 -9.93
C LEU A 105 -25.82 4.14 -8.88
N ASN A 106 -25.35 2.90 -8.65
CA ASN A 106 -25.93 2.03 -7.62
C ASN A 106 -25.48 2.40 -6.20
N LEU A 107 -24.40 3.16 -6.08
CA LEU A 107 -23.99 3.73 -4.81
C LEU A 107 -24.86 4.95 -4.50
N ASN A 108 -25.61 4.90 -3.38
CA ASN A 108 -26.31 6.09 -2.89
C ASN A 108 -25.31 7.06 -2.26
N VAL A 109 -24.71 7.92 -3.10
CA VAL A 109 -23.62 8.84 -2.70
C VAL A 109 -24.07 9.79 -1.58
N GLN A 110 -25.35 10.17 -1.53
CA GLN A 110 -25.88 11.03 -0.47
C GLN A 110 -25.89 10.31 0.88
N ASP A 111 -26.30 9.06 0.91
CA ASP A 111 -26.25 8.22 2.12
C ASP A 111 -24.80 7.97 2.56
N LEU A 112 -23.90 7.66 1.61
CA LEU A 112 -22.49 7.43 1.89
C LEU A 112 -21.78 8.65 2.49
N SER A 113 -22.19 9.87 2.13
CA SER A 113 -21.56 11.10 2.64
C SER A 113 -21.87 11.37 4.12
N GLN A 114 -22.94 10.80 4.65
CA GLN A 114 -23.43 11.07 6.00
C GLN A 114 -23.07 10.00 7.04
N ARG A 115 -22.52 8.87 6.61
CA ARG A 115 -22.19 7.75 7.49
C ARG A 115 -20.76 7.26 7.30
N GLU A 116 -20.33 6.40 8.20
CA GLU A 116 -19.11 5.63 8.02
C GLU A 116 -19.35 4.51 6.99
N VAL A 117 -18.38 4.34 6.11
CA VAL A 117 -18.33 3.27 5.11
C VAL A 117 -17.20 2.30 5.42
N LEU A 118 -17.39 1.03 5.15
CA LEU A 118 -16.38 0.01 5.31
C LEU A 118 -15.58 -0.13 4.01
N LEU A 119 -14.36 0.38 4.01
CA LEU A 119 -13.42 0.19 2.91
C LEU A 119 -12.65 -1.12 3.11
N ARG A 120 -12.69 -2.00 2.13
CA ARG A 120 -11.88 -3.23 2.09
C ARG A 120 -11.04 -3.26 0.84
N ALA A 121 -9.80 -3.74 0.98
CA ALA A 121 -8.91 -3.97 -0.14
C ALA A 121 -8.18 -5.31 0.05
N ASN A 122 -8.18 -6.14 -0.99
CA ASN A 122 -7.46 -7.40 -1.01
C ASN A 122 -6.52 -7.39 -2.21
N GLY A 123 -5.23 -7.60 -1.97
CA GLY A 123 -4.29 -7.45 -3.05
C GLY A 123 -2.91 -8.04 -2.77
N SER A 124 -1.97 -7.61 -3.59
CA SER A 124 -0.57 -7.99 -3.45
C SER A 124 0.34 -6.81 -3.75
N VAL A 125 1.51 -6.82 -3.14
CA VAL A 125 2.59 -5.88 -3.38
C VAL A 125 3.87 -6.63 -3.71
N ARG A 126 4.56 -6.20 -4.78
CA ARG A 126 5.87 -6.70 -5.17
C ARG A 126 6.94 -5.72 -4.71
N VAL A 127 7.70 -6.12 -3.70
CA VAL A 127 8.69 -5.29 -3.04
C VAL A 127 10.03 -5.99 -2.99
N GLY A 128 11.12 -5.23 -3.08
CA GLY A 128 12.45 -5.80 -3.05
C GLY A 128 13.56 -4.78 -2.94
N LYS A 129 14.79 -5.29 -3.01
CA LYS A 129 16.03 -4.50 -2.94
C LYS A 129 17.09 -5.15 -3.83
N ALA A 130 17.90 -4.32 -4.49
CA ALA A 130 19.05 -4.76 -5.30
C ALA A 130 18.70 -5.85 -6.35
N GLY A 131 17.52 -5.73 -6.99
CA GLY A 131 17.09 -6.67 -8.03
C GLY A 131 16.38 -7.93 -7.53
N ILE A 132 16.36 -8.19 -6.22
CA ILE A 132 15.65 -9.33 -5.62
C ILE A 132 14.27 -8.83 -5.15
N PHE A 133 13.19 -9.39 -5.74
CA PHE A 133 11.81 -9.01 -5.45
C PHE A 133 11.01 -10.20 -4.95
N ILE A 134 10.15 -9.93 -3.97
CA ILE A 134 9.16 -10.87 -3.46
C ILE A 134 7.75 -10.27 -3.61
N THR A 135 6.76 -11.10 -3.85
CA THR A 135 5.35 -10.70 -3.84
C THR A 135 4.74 -11.11 -2.51
N LYS A 136 4.12 -10.14 -1.81
CA LYS A 136 3.41 -10.36 -0.55
C LYS A 136 1.94 -10.03 -0.72
N PRO A 137 1.02 -10.92 -0.30
CA PRO A 137 -0.39 -10.57 -0.21
C PRO A 137 -0.62 -9.58 0.92
N PHE A 138 -1.64 -8.75 0.80
CA PHE A 138 -2.14 -7.92 1.88
C PHE A 138 -3.66 -7.85 1.87
N THR A 139 -4.22 -7.57 3.03
CA THR A 139 -5.63 -7.25 3.21
C THR A 139 -5.73 -5.98 4.03
N TYR A 140 -6.68 -5.13 3.67
CA TYR A 140 -7.01 -3.93 4.42
C TYR A 140 -8.51 -3.92 4.70
N GLN A 141 -8.87 -3.50 5.91
CA GLN A 141 -10.26 -3.23 6.28
C GLN A 141 -10.27 -2.08 7.27
N GLY A 142 -11.04 -1.04 6.98
CA GLY A 142 -11.18 0.13 7.84
C GLY A 142 -12.49 0.87 7.59
N LYS A 143 -13.00 1.50 8.65
CA LYS A 143 -14.15 2.40 8.55
C LYS A 143 -13.66 3.81 8.28
N HIS A 144 -14.29 4.47 7.32
CA HIS A 144 -13.95 5.82 6.90
C HIS A 144 -15.23 6.63 6.68
N ARG A 145 -15.11 7.95 6.82
CA ARG A 145 -16.11 8.89 6.32
C ARG A 145 -15.62 9.46 5.00
N LEU A 146 -16.52 9.65 4.03
CA LEU A 146 -16.10 10.24 2.74
C LEU A 146 -15.51 11.64 2.90
N GLN A 147 -15.83 12.34 3.97
CA GLN A 147 -15.25 13.65 4.33
C GLN A 147 -13.77 13.57 4.73
N ASP A 148 -13.31 12.40 5.17
CA ASP A 148 -11.91 12.17 5.58
C ASP A 148 -10.98 12.05 4.36
N PHE A 149 -11.55 11.88 3.17
CA PHE A 149 -10.81 11.82 1.92
C PHE A 149 -10.63 13.22 1.33
N SER A 150 -9.40 13.68 1.25
CA SER A 150 -9.10 14.96 0.60
C SER A 150 -9.16 14.80 -0.92
N PHE A 151 -10.12 15.47 -1.55
CA PHE A 151 -10.22 15.55 -3.01
C PHE A 151 -9.35 16.72 -3.49
N SER A 152 -8.34 16.44 -4.32
CA SER A 152 -7.62 17.51 -5.03
C SER A 152 -8.42 17.95 -6.25
N ARG A 153 -8.54 19.26 -6.42
CA ARG A 153 -9.10 19.89 -7.63
C ARG A 153 -8.01 20.03 -8.69
#